data_3fc631c43c60110ee95b07e7d00f5b88
#
_entry.id   3fc631c43c60110ee95b07e7d00f5b88
#
_cell.length_a   1.000
_cell.length_b   1.000
_cell.length_c   1.000
_cell.angle_alpha   90.00
_cell.angle_beta   90.00
_cell.angle_gamma   90.00
#
_symmetry.space_group_name_H-M   'P 1'
#
loop_
_entity.id
_entity.type
_entity.pdbx_description
1 polymer ?
#
loop_
_entity_poly.entity_id
_entity_poly.type
_entity_poly.pdbx_seq_one_letter_code
_entity_poly.pdbx_strand_id
1 'polypeptide(L)'
;PRRDVEIYLQRARELGLRLTHAIETHIHADFVSGSRELQNQLGIPVIGGRSDDYQFDYQPMAAGDTLSLGNVTLQALQTPGHTPEHISLLLSDAKQGDQPFALFTGDFLFNLDVGRPDLLGEDTKIPLAKQLYDSLFNTLIPLGDRIEVYPCHGAGSACGKAIGDRTQSTIGNERLFNPALQARSVDEFVDWLLSDMPEPPRHYARLKQVNAAGAPLRGCLQAPQSLSLEAFQSAMEQPDTVVIDTRSMLAFGGGHIPGAINIGLGPAFPSWVGWMIDPEQSILLVTAGQTEVQEASEHLFRIGYDNVAGYLHSGMTNWQTAGLPLQRIAQMPVGELEDHLDEDELTILDVRSDQEYLNGAIPGAHHIYLPHLVDQMSAKLDHTKAVATYCGSGYRASIAASLLQKHGFATVINIPGSWSAWKSADLPVEKSPAVS
;
A
#
# COMPACT_ATOMS: atom_id res chain seq x y z
N PRO A 1 -5.55 -15.22 -1.05
CA PRO A 1 -5.37 -14.94 -2.49
C PRO A 1 -5.78 -13.51 -2.84
N ARG A 2 -5.16 -12.90 -3.89
CA ARG A 2 -5.57 -11.62 -4.44
C ARG A 2 -6.94 -11.74 -5.13
N ARG A 3 -7.66 -10.63 -5.25
CA ARG A 3 -9.00 -10.58 -5.82
C ARG A 3 -9.06 -10.94 -7.32
N ASP A 4 -7.99 -10.68 -8.06
CA ASP A 4 -7.80 -11.06 -9.46
C ASP A 4 -7.44 -12.56 -9.57
N VAL A 5 -8.41 -13.43 -9.29
CA VAL A 5 -8.23 -14.88 -9.12
C VAL A 5 -7.81 -15.62 -10.40
N GLU A 6 -7.97 -15.00 -11.56
CA GLU A 6 -7.61 -15.53 -12.87
C GLU A 6 -6.16 -16.01 -12.93
N ILE A 7 -5.26 -15.34 -12.22
CA ILE A 7 -3.83 -15.72 -12.14
C ILE A 7 -3.65 -17.10 -11.52
N TYR A 8 -4.43 -17.44 -10.48
CA TYR A 8 -4.36 -18.75 -9.82
C TYR A 8 -4.99 -19.82 -10.70
N LEU A 9 -6.12 -19.52 -11.36
CA LEU A 9 -6.81 -20.43 -12.27
C LEU A 9 -5.93 -20.74 -13.49
N GLN A 10 -5.27 -19.75 -14.04
CA GLN A 10 -4.33 -19.92 -15.15
C GLN A 10 -3.14 -20.76 -14.72
N ARG A 11 -2.51 -20.43 -13.58
CA ARG A 11 -1.35 -21.14 -13.08
C ARG A 11 -1.65 -22.60 -12.77
N ALA A 12 -2.81 -22.87 -12.18
CA ALA A 12 -3.25 -24.26 -11.92
C ALA A 12 -3.41 -25.05 -13.24
N ARG A 13 -4.01 -24.44 -14.27
CA ARG A 13 -4.14 -25.08 -15.60
C ARG A 13 -2.79 -25.38 -16.25
N GLU A 14 -1.86 -24.40 -16.23
CA GLU A 14 -0.50 -24.56 -16.78
C GLU A 14 0.26 -25.71 -16.11
N LEU A 15 0.06 -25.91 -14.80
CA LEU A 15 0.72 -26.96 -14.03
C LEU A 15 -0.06 -28.29 -14.03
N GLY A 16 -1.23 -28.36 -14.66
CA GLY A 16 -2.11 -29.54 -14.60
C GLY A 16 -2.62 -29.84 -13.20
N LEU A 17 -2.73 -28.82 -12.35
CA LEU A 17 -3.19 -28.92 -10.96
C LEU A 17 -4.63 -28.45 -10.82
N ARG A 18 -5.26 -28.84 -9.72
CA ARG A 18 -6.59 -28.38 -9.32
C ARG A 18 -6.50 -27.64 -7.98
N LEU A 19 -7.08 -26.45 -7.91
CA LEU A 19 -7.28 -25.75 -6.65
C LEU A 19 -8.36 -26.48 -5.84
N THR A 20 -8.09 -26.73 -4.57
CA THR A 20 -8.97 -27.49 -3.67
C THR A 20 -9.40 -26.69 -2.45
N HIS A 21 -8.62 -25.70 -2.06
CA HIS A 21 -8.87 -24.83 -0.91
C HIS A 21 -8.36 -23.44 -1.20
N ALA A 22 -9.00 -22.42 -0.60
CA ALA A 22 -8.44 -21.08 -0.45
C ALA A 22 -8.15 -20.86 1.04
N ILE A 23 -6.96 -20.35 1.38
CA ILE A 23 -6.56 -20.17 2.77
C ILE A 23 -6.25 -18.70 3.04
N GLU A 24 -6.85 -18.19 4.11
CA GLU A 24 -6.56 -16.87 4.69
C GLU A 24 -5.70 -17.06 5.94
N THR A 25 -4.53 -16.47 5.97
CA THR A 25 -3.70 -16.46 7.19
C THR A 25 -4.31 -15.53 8.25
N HIS A 26 -4.97 -14.48 7.80
CA HIS A 26 -5.62 -13.46 8.63
C HIS A 26 -6.61 -12.63 7.79
N ILE A 27 -7.36 -11.75 8.42
CA ILE A 27 -8.21 -10.77 7.74
C ILE A 27 -7.33 -9.61 7.24
N HIS A 28 -7.06 -9.59 5.94
CA HIS A 28 -6.17 -8.62 5.29
C HIS A 28 -6.71 -7.18 5.37
N ALA A 29 -5.79 -6.23 5.56
CA ALA A 29 -6.10 -4.80 5.59
C ALA A 29 -5.62 -4.05 4.32
N ASP A 30 -4.72 -4.62 3.55
CA ASP A 30 -3.99 -3.99 2.46
C ASP A 30 -4.56 -4.27 1.06
N PHE A 31 -5.34 -5.33 0.90
CA PHE A 31 -6.04 -5.67 -0.36
C PHE A 31 -7.35 -6.41 -0.10
N VAL A 32 -8.22 -6.47 -1.12
CA VAL A 32 -9.45 -7.28 -1.08
C VAL A 32 -9.11 -8.72 -1.42
N SER A 33 -9.46 -9.64 -0.52
CA SER A 33 -9.21 -11.06 -0.75
C SER A 33 -10.07 -11.64 -1.88
N GLY A 34 -9.46 -12.53 -2.66
CA GLY A 34 -10.11 -13.34 -3.70
C GLY A 34 -10.63 -14.69 -3.22
N SER A 35 -10.54 -15.01 -1.93
CA SER A 35 -10.96 -16.32 -1.42
C SER A 35 -12.42 -16.62 -1.71
N ARG A 36 -13.31 -15.63 -1.56
CA ARG A 36 -14.73 -15.78 -1.89
C ARG A 36 -15.01 -15.93 -3.39
N GLU A 37 -14.21 -15.28 -4.24
CA GLU A 37 -14.31 -15.51 -5.68
C GLU A 37 -13.94 -16.95 -6.04
N LEU A 38 -12.86 -17.50 -5.46
CA LEU A 38 -12.47 -18.88 -5.65
C LEU A 38 -13.52 -19.84 -5.09
N GLN A 39 -14.07 -19.57 -3.91
CA GLN A 39 -15.17 -20.34 -3.32
C GLN A 39 -16.38 -20.38 -4.26
N ASN A 40 -16.80 -19.23 -4.77
CA ASN A 40 -17.97 -19.12 -5.64
C ASN A 40 -17.74 -19.78 -7.01
N GLN A 41 -16.56 -19.58 -7.61
CA GLN A 41 -16.29 -20.11 -8.97
C GLN A 41 -16.00 -21.62 -8.99
N LEU A 42 -15.34 -22.14 -7.95
CA LEU A 42 -14.84 -23.51 -7.91
C LEU A 42 -15.60 -24.43 -6.93
N GLY A 43 -16.42 -23.86 -6.04
CA GLY A 43 -17.08 -24.62 -4.97
C GLY A 43 -16.09 -25.14 -3.92
N ILE A 44 -14.92 -24.54 -3.77
CA ILE A 44 -13.90 -24.93 -2.80
C ILE A 44 -14.10 -24.20 -1.47
N PRO A 45 -13.75 -24.84 -0.33
CA PRO A 45 -13.83 -24.16 0.97
C PRO A 45 -12.78 -23.06 1.10
N VAL A 46 -13.16 -22.02 1.86
CA VAL A 46 -12.24 -21.04 2.42
C VAL A 46 -11.86 -21.50 3.81
N ILE A 47 -10.58 -21.51 4.11
CA ILE A 47 -10.02 -21.85 5.42
C ILE A 47 -9.41 -20.57 6.03
N GLY A 48 -9.56 -20.37 7.34
CA GLY A 48 -8.94 -19.25 8.07
C GLY A 48 -8.77 -19.54 9.55
N GLY A 49 -8.04 -18.69 10.26
CA GLY A 49 -7.97 -18.73 11.71
C GLY A 49 -9.35 -18.56 12.34
N ARG A 50 -9.58 -19.17 13.50
CA ARG A 50 -10.88 -19.04 14.18
C ARG A 50 -11.12 -17.61 14.62
N SER A 51 -12.21 -17.00 14.12
CA SER A 51 -12.66 -15.66 14.47
C SER A 51 -14.16 -15.53 14.35
N ASP A 52 -14.75 -14.70 15.21
CA ASP A 52 -16.15 -14.28 15.11
C ASP A 52 -16.34 -13.10 14.14
N ASP A 53 -15.25 -12.52 13.64
CA ASP A 53 -15.29 -11.39 12.71
C ASP A 53 -15.65 -11.82 11.28
N TYR A 54 -15.40 -13.06 10.89
CA TYR A 54 -15.79 -13.57 9.57
C TYR A 54 -17.32 -13.71 9.48
N GLN A 55 -17.92 -12.96 8.56
CA GLN A 55 -19.38 -12.92 8.33
C GLN A 55 -19.82 -13.72 7.09
N PHE A 56 -18.99 -14.61 6.60
CA PHE A 56 -19.26 -15.49 5.47
C PHE A 56 -18.89 -16.93 5.81
N ASP A 57 -19.34 -17.89 4.99
CA ASP A 57 -19.07 -19.31 5.21
C ASP A 57 -17.60 -19.64 4.98
N TYR A 58 -16.92 -20.11 6.02
CA TYR A 58 -15.53 -20.54 6.00
C TYR A 58 -15.30 -21.69 6.97
N GLN A 59 -14.20 -22.40 6.83
CA GLN A 59 -13.78 -23.48 7.73
C GLN A 59 -12.71 -22.95 8.69
N PRO A 60 -13.02 -22.82 9.99
CA PRO A 60 -12.04 -22.37 10.96
C PRO A 60 -10.98 -23.43 11.22
N MET A 61 -9.70 -23.01 11.30
CA MET A 61 -8.59 -23.81 11.80
C MET A 61 -8.14 -23.32 13.17
N ALA A 62 -8.00 -24.24 14.12
CA ALA A 62 -7.39 -24.01 15.43
C ALA A 62 -5.94 -24.46 15.45
N ALA A 63 -5.21 -24.10 16.52
CA ALA A 63 -3.84 -24.57 16.72
C ALA A 63 -3.77 -26.11 16.68
N GLY A 64 -2.87 -26.64 15.87
CA GLY A 64 -2.65 -28.09 15.72
C GLY A 64 -3.54 -28.76 14.67
N ASP A 65 -4.59 -28.12 14.17
CA ASP A 65 -5.39 -28.65 13.07
C ASP A 65 -4.52 -28.82 11.82
N THR A 66 -4.84 -29.84 11.01
CA THR A 66 -4.06 -30.20 9.84
C THR A 66 -4.91 -30.27 8.58
N LEU A 67 -4.34 -29.81 7.47
CA LEU A 67 -4.88 -30.01 6.12
C LEU A 67 -3.92 -30.90 5.32
N SER A 68 -4.38 -32.06 4.88
CA SER A 68 -3.56 -32.99 4.09
C SER A 68 -3.85 -32.83 2.59
N LEU A 69 -2.80 -32.62 1.82
CA LEU A 69 -2.80 -32.46 0.36
C LEU A 69 -1.87 -33.52 -0.26
N GLY A 70 -2.39 -34.76 -0.39
CA GLY A 70 -1.56 -35.91 -0.81
C GLY A 70 -0.51 -36.25 0.22
N ASN A 71 0.79 -36.10 -0.12
CA ASN A 71 1.90 -36.36 0.82
C ASN A 71 2.27 -35.12 1.66
N VAL A 72 1.68 -33.97 1.35
CA VAL A 72 1.96 -32.71 2.03
C VAL A 72 0.92 -32.49 3.13
N THR A 73 1.39 -32.05 4.29
CA THR A 73 0.52 -31.65 5.41
C THR A 73 0.83 -30.20 5.79
N LEU A 74 -0.21 -29.40 5.90
CA LEU A 74 -0.18 -28.07 6.49
C LEU A 74 -0.76 -28.14 7.88
N GLN A 75 0.01 -27.76 8.90
CA GLN A 75 -0.44 -27.66 10.28
C GLN A 75 -0.62 -26.21 10.67
N ALA A 76 -1.79 -25.86 11.21
CA ALA A 76 -2.03 -24.50 11.71
C ALA A 76 -1.30 -24.26 13.04
N LEU A 77 -0.59 -23.15 13.10
CA LEU A 77 -0.07 -22.56 14.32
C LEU A 77 -0.82 -21.25 14.57
N GLN A 78 -1.37 -21.05 15.75
CA GLN A 78 -1.87 -19.72 16.11
C GLN A 78 -0.70 -18.79 16.37
N THR A 79 -0.66 -17.68 15.64
CA THR A 79 0.38 -16.67 15.71
C THR A 79 -0.25 -15.27 15.77
N PRO A 80 -1.09 -15.01 16.82
CA PRO A 80 -1.70 -13.70 17.00
C PRO A 80 -0.66 -12.61 17.23
N GLY A 81 -1.02 -11.39 16.88
CA GLY A 81 -0.18 -10.21 17.09
C GLY A 81 -0.38 -9.14 16.03
N HIS A 82 -0.27 -9.47 14.74
CA HIS A 82 -0.71 -8.60 13.65
C HIS A 82 -2.26 -8.49 13.66
N THR A 83 -2.91 -9.64 13.76
CA THR A 83 -4.35 -9.75 14.04
C THR A 83 -4.59 -10.84 15.09
N PRO A 84 -5.73 -10.83 15.81
CA PRO A 84 -6.01 -11.83 16.86
C PRO A 84 -6.24 -13.24 16.32
N GLU A 85 -6.81 -13.36 15.11
CA GLU A 85 -7.14 -14.65 14.46
C GLU A 85 -6.00 -15.22 13.60
N HIS A 86 -4.87 -14.55 13.55
CA HIS A 86 -3.77 -14.90 12.65
C HIS A 86 -3.27 -16.34 12.85
N ILE A 87 -3.12 -17.06 11.74
CA ILE A 87 -2.51 -18.39 11.69
C ILE A 87 -1.30 -18.41 10.75
N SER A 88 -0.28 -19.14 11.13
CA SER A 88 0.81 -19.55 10.26
C SER A 88 0.64 -21.03 9.91
N LEU A 89 1.15 -21.45 8.74
CA LEU A 89 0.97 -22.82 8.25
C LEU A 89 2.33 -23.53 8.15
N LEU A 90 2.55 -24.50 9.01
CA LEU A 90 3.75 -25.32 9.05
C LEU A 90 3.62 -26.47 8.06
N LEU A 91 4.61 -26.61 7.16
CA LEU A 91 4.60 -27.54 6.03
C LEU A 91 5.50 -28.73 6.29
N SER A 92 4.96 -29.93 6.10
CA SER A 92 5.68 -31.22 6.07
C SER A 92 5.40 -31.96 4.77
N ASP A 93 6.38 -32.76 4.28
CA ASP A 93 6.20 -33.65 3.13
C ASP A 93 6.65 -35.07 3.52
N ALA A 94 5.71 -35.99 3.62
CA ALA A 94 5.96 -37.38 3.99
C ALA A 94 6.97 -38.12 3.07
N LYS A 95 7.21 -37.61 1.85
CA LYS A 95 8.26 -38.12 0.96
C LYS A 95 9.66 -37.71 1.39
N GLN A 96 9.80 -36.60 2.11
CA GLN A 96 11.08 -36.09 2.60
C GLN A 96 11.32 -36.45 4.08
N GLY A 97 10.30 -36.99 4.76
CA GLY A 97 10.29 -37.32 6.18
C GLY A 97 9.17 -36.59 6.92
N ASP A 98 8.92 -36.97 8.17
CA ASP A 98 7.84 -36.41 8.98
C ASP A 98 8.17 -35.04 9.61
N GLN A 99 9.39 -34.54 9.39
CA GLN A 99 9.82 -33.27 9.97
C GLN A 99 9.33 -32.09 9.11
N PRO A 100 8.81 -31.04 9.73
CA PRO A 100 8.47 -29.82 9.00
C PRO A 100 9.73 -29.14 8.47
N PHE A 101 9.62 -28.45 7.33
CA PHE A 101 10.73 -27.77 6.69
C PHE A 101 10.42 -26.32 6.29
N ALA A 102 9.16 -25.92 6.19
CA ALA A 102 8.76 -24.58 5.78
C ALA A 102 7.58 -24.06 6.60
N LEU A 103 7.46 -22.75 6.70
CA LEU A 103 6.40 -22.02 7.39
C LEU A 103 5.90 -20.87 6.52
N PHE A 104 4.62 -20.88 6.17
CA PHE A 104 3.94 -19.71 5.63
C PHE A 104 3.53 -18.82 6.81
N THR A 105 4.21 -17.69 6.95
CA THR A 105 4.11 -16.84 8.15
C THR A 105 3.02 -15.79 8.08
N GLY A 106 2.34 -15.63 6.92
CA GLY A 106 1.40 -14.53 6.76
C GLY A 106 2.06 -13.18 7.05
N ASP A 107 1.36 -12.36 7.82
CA ASP A 107 1.84 -11.06 8.31
C ASP A 107 2.37 -11.10 9.75
N PHE A 108 2.63 -12.28 10.27
CA PHE A 108 3.22 -12.46 11.59
C PHE A 108 4.73 -12.16 11.61
N LEU A 109 5.46 -12.75 10.67
CA LEU A 109 6.91 -12.59 10.53
C LEU A 109 7.26 -12.31 9.06
N PHE A 110 8.03 -11.26 8.85
CA PHE A 110 8.61 -10.88 7.57
C PHE A 110 10.13 -11.07 7.56
N ASN A 111 10.75 -10.86 6.40
CA ASN A 111 12.21 -10.76 6.35
C ASN A 111 12.66 -9.49 7.09
N LEU A 112 13.44 -9.67 8.16
CA LEU A 112 14.00 -8.62 9.02
C LEU A 112 12.97 -7.72 9.73
N ASP A 113 11.68 -8.09 9.75
CA ASP A 113 10.62 -7.33 10.37
C ASP A 113 9.49 -8.23 10.86
N VAL A 114 8.49 -7.65 11.50
CA VAL A 114 7.25 -8.32 11.96
C VAL A 114 6.03 -7.48 11.63
N GLY A 115 4.86 -8.10 11.61
CA GLY A 115 3.61 -7.42 11.37
C GLY A 115 3.26 -6.40 12.45
N ARG A 116 2.70 -5.28 12.02
CA ARG A 116 2.25 -4.20 12.90
C ARG A 116 0.98 -4.59 13.67
N PRO A 117 0.91 -4.31 15.00
CA PRO A 117 -0.22 -4.71 15.83
C PRO A 117 -1.31 -3.62 15.97
N ASP A 118 -1.17 -2.46 15.32
CA ASP A 118 -1.95 -1.24 15.60
C ASP A 118 -3.12 -1.00 14.62
N LEU A 119 -3.40 -1.93 13.70
CA LEU A 119 -4.44 -1.77 12.68
C LEU A 119 -5.88 -1.89 13.22
N LEU A 120 -6.06 -2.35 14.45
CA LEU A 120 -7.37 -2.51 15.12
C LEU A 120 -7.70 -1.40 16.11
N GLY A 121 -6.86 -0.36 16.17
CA GLY A 121 -7.05 0.80 17.04
C GLY A 121 -6.23 0.78 18.32
N GLU A 122 -6.28 1.90 19.03
CA GLU A 122 -5.43 2.19 20.19
C GLU A 122 -5.59 1.19 21.34
N ASP A 123 -6.82 0.74 21.61
CA ASP A 123 -7.12 -0.16 22.74
C ASP A 123 -6.55 -1.58 22.54
N THR A 124 -6.29 -1.96 21.28
CA THR A 124 -5.87 -3.32 20.94
C THR A 124 -4.37 -3.45 20.67
N LYS A 125 -3.68 -2.35 20.36
CA LYS A 125 -2.29 -2.39 19.90
C LYS A 125 -1.32 -2.97 20.94
N ILE A 126 -1.45 -2.62 22.22
CA ILE A 126 -0.60 -3.15 23.30
C ILE A 126 -0.89 -4.64 23.56
N PRO A 127 -2.15 -5.07 23.74
CA PRO A 127 -2.47 -6.50 23.81
C PRO A 127 -1.94 -7.32 22.62
N LEU A 128 -2.12 -6.84 21.39
CA LEU A 128 -1.63 -7.53 20.19
C LEU A 128 -0.10 -7.56 20.11
N ALA A 129 0.59 -6.48 20.50
CA ALA A 129 2.05 -6.47 20.56
C ALA A 129 2.58 -7.50 21.57
N LYS A 130 1.93 -7.68 22.73
CA LYS A 130 2.27 -8.73 23.71
C LYS A 130 1.99 -10.13 23.16
N GLN A 131 0.90 -10.34 22.45
CA GLN A 131 0.61 -11.60 21.77
C GLN A 131 1.64 -11.90 20.68
N LEU A 132 2.07 -10.87 19.92
CA LEU A 132 3.12 -11.01 18.92
C LEU A 132 4.43 -11.48 19.55
N TYR A 133 4.83 -10.91 20.67
CA TYR A 133 5.98 -11.36 21.45
C TYR A 133 5.87 -12.83 21.83
N ASP A 134 4.74 -13.23 22.41
CA ASP A 134 4.49 -14.62 22.80
C ASP A 134 4.57 -15.57 21.59
N SER A 135 3.96 -15.20 20.48
CA SER A 135 3.99 -15.95 19.22
C SER A 135 5.40 -16.09 18.67
N LEU A 136 6.25 -15.05 18.75
CA LEU A 136 7.64 -15.09 18.30
C LEU A 136 8.49 -16.02 19.16
N PHE A 137 8.46 -15.85 20.47
CA PHE A 137 9.40 -16.52 21.36
C PHE A 137 8.93 -17.89 21.81
N ASN A 138 7.62 -18.12 21.96
CA ASN A 138 7.07 -19.38 22.47
C ASN A 138 6.50 -20.30 21.37
N THR A 139 6.15 -19.76 20.19
CA THR A 139 5.66 -20.58 19.07
C THR A 139 6.68 -20.72 17.95
N LEU A 140 7.27 -19.61 17.45
CA LEU A 140 8.18 -19.63 16.30
C LEU A 140 9.56 -20.22 16.64
N ILE A 141 10.24 -19.67 17.63
CA ILE A 141 11.65 -20.04 17.96
C ILE A 141 11.79 -21.54 18.25
N PRO A 142 10.87 -22.22 18.98
CA PRO A 142 10.95 -23.64 19.23
C PRO A 142 10.90 -24.55 17.99
N LEU A 143 10.43 -24.04 16.83
CA LEU A 143 10.39 -24.81 15.58
C LEU A 143 11.80 -25.14 15.05
N GLY A 144 12.80 -24.32 15.42
CA GLY A 144 14.21 -24.53 15.06
C GLY A 144 14.65 -23.77 13.82
N ASP A 145 15.93 -23.52 13.75
CA ASP A 145 16.59 -22.58 12.81
C ASP A 145 16.48 -22.98 11.33
N ARG A 146 16.22 -24.25 11.02
CA ARG A 146 16.22 -24.78 9.64
C ARG A 146 14.91 -24.58 8.88
N ILE A 147 13.84 -24.17 9.55
CA ILE A 147 12.54 -23.95 8.92
C ILE A 147 12.64 -22.74 8.01
N GLU A 148 12.28 -22.93 6.75
CA GLU A 148 12.16 -21.87 5.74
C GLU A 148 10.96 -20.99 6.05
N VAL A 149 11.09 -19.67 5.87
CA VAL A 149 10.07 -18.65 6.15
C VAL A 149 9.58 -18.06 4.85
N TYR A 150 8.26 -18.13 4.62
CA TYR A 150 7.56 -17.58 3.47
C TYR A 150 6.50 -16.56 3.94
N PRO A 151 6.82 -15.27 3.95
CA PRO A 151 5.89 -14.21 4.36
C PRO A 151 4.90 -13.83 3.25
N CYS A 152 3.82 -13.12 3.61
CA CYS A 152 2.88 -12.56 2.63
C CYS A 152 3.44 -11.34 1.89
N HIS A 153 4.35 -10.59 2.50
CA HIS A 153 4.87 -9.34 1.97
C HIS A 153 6.40 -9.30 1.88
N GLY A 154 6.87 -8.46 0.97
CA GLY A 154 8.27 -8.03 0.84
C GLY A 154 8.42 -6.54 1.10
N ALA A 155 9.59 -5.99 0.77
CA ALA A 155 9.95 -4.60 0.97
C ALA A 155 8.91 -3.63 0.36
N GLY A 156 8.59 -2.58 1.11
CA GLY A 156 7.66 -1.52 0.71
C GLY A 156 6.20 -1.70 1.15
N SER A 157 5.83 -2.86 1.74
CA SER A 157 4.51 -3.01 2.34
C SER A 157 4.37 -2.20 3.63
N ALA A 158 3.21 -1.57 3.82
CA ALA A 158 2.87 -0.84 5.04
C ALA A 158 2.39 -1.75 6.20
N CYS A 159 2.40 -3.08 6.02
CA CYS A 159 2.09 -4.05 7.07
C CYS A 159 3.22 -4.27 8.07
N GLY A 160 4.43 -3.74 7.79
CA GLY A 160 5.59 -3.69 8.70
C GLY A 160 6.23 -2.32 8.72
N LYS A 161 7.29 -2.15 9.51
CA LYS A 161 8.07 -0.90 9.59
C LYS A 161 9.15 -0.81 8.50
N ALA A 162 9.90 -1.90 8.31
CA ALA A 162 11.10 -1.92 7.47
C ALA A 162 11.39 -3.32 6.91
N ILE A 163 10.42 -3.87 6.19
CA ILE A 163 10.52 -5.23 5.61
C ILE A 163 11.69 -5.29 4.64
N GLY A 164 12.55 -6.30 4.80
CA GLY A 164 13.73 -6.51 3.97
C GLY A 164 13.38 -7.00 2.55
N ASP A 165 14.38 -6.98 1.66
CA ASP A 165 14.21 -7.24 0.22
C ASP A 165 14.04 -8.73 -0.14
N ARG A 166 14.34 -9.65 0.79
CA ARG A 166 14.26 -11.08 0.51
C ARG A 166 12.82 -11.56 0.55
N THR A 167 12.43 -12.33 -0.44
CA THR A 167 11.11 -12.97 -0.51
C THR A 167 11.02 -14.26 0.30
N GLN A 168 12.14 -14.77 0.79
CA GLN A 168 12.29 -16.01 1.56
C GLN A 168 13.43 -15.88 2.57
N SER A 169 13.26 -16.50 3.73
CA SER A 169 14.26 -16.51 4.80
C SER A 169 14.28 -17.86 5.53
N THR A 170 14.90 -17.94 6.68
CA THR A 170 14.82 -19.06 7.64
C THR A 170 14.64 -18.52 9.05
N ILE A 171 14.07 -19.31 9.97
CA ILE A 171 13.97 -18.91 11.38
C ILE A 171 15.33 -18.55 11.95
N GLY A 172 16.38 -19.30 11.58
CA GLY A 172 17.75 -19.03 12.03
C GLY A 172 18.29 -17.70 11.55
N ASN A 173 18.03 -17.33 10.27
CA ASN A 173 18.41 -16.00 9.75
C ASN A 173 17.66 -14.89 10.48
N GLU A 174 16.35 -15.04 10.64
CA GLU A 174 15.54 -14.04 11.34
C GLU A 174 15.95 -13.91 12.81
N ARG A 175 16.24 -15.03 13.51
CA ARG A 175 16.73 -15.00 14.89
C ARG A 175 18.05 -14.24 15.05
N LEU A 176 18.93 -14.26 14.03
CA LEU A 176 20.22 -13.58 14.07
C LEU A 176 20.12 -12.09 13.71
N PHE A 177 19.28 -11.73 12.74
CA PHE A 177 19.32 -10.42 12.10
C PHE A 177 18.03 -9.61 12.22
N ASN A 178 16.89 -10.26 12.53
CA ASN A 178 15.63 -9.54 12.68
C ASN A 178 15.61 -8.76 14.01
N PRO A 179 15.45 -7.42 13.98
CA PRO A 179 15.45 -6.63 15.21
C PRO A 179 14.34 -7.03 16.20
N ALA A 180 13.22 -7.59 15.72
CA ALA A 180 12.12 -8.05 16.56
C ALA A 180 12.47 -9.30 17.39
N LEU A 181 13.44 -10.11 16.94
CA LEU A 181 13.86 -11.35 17.59
C LEU A 181 15.08 -11.17 18.51
N GLN A 182 15.54 -9.94 18.70
CA GLN A 182 16.60 -9.66 19.66
C GLN A 182 16.07 -9.75 21.11
N ALA A 183 16.94 -10.26 22.03
CA ALA A 183 16.56 -10.47 23.42
C ALA A 183 16.11 -9.16 24.10
N ARG A 184 14.86 -9.12 24.54
CA ARG A 184 14.21 -8.01 25.28
C ARG A 184 13.20 -8.60 26.25
N SER A 185 12.84 -7.84 27.26
CA SER A 185 11.62 -8.10 28.01
C SER A 185 10.37 -7.80 27.17
N VAL A 186 9.21 -8.30 27.58
CA VAL A 186 7.93 -8.04 26.87
C VAL A 186 7.65 -6.54 26.77
N ASP A 187 7.85 -5.80 27.83
CA ASP A 187 7.56 -4.36 27.86
C ASP A 187 8.55 -3.59 26.99
N GLU A 188 9.83 -3.90 27.02
CA GLU A 188 10.83 -3.33 26.08
C GLU A 188 10.54 -3.65 24.62
N PHE A 189 10.02 -4.85 24.34
CA PHE A 189 9.60 -5.23 22.99
C PHE A 189 8.41 -4.40 22.51
N VAL A 190 7.39 -4.22 23.37
CA VAL A 190 6.20 -3.41 23.06
C VAL A 190 6.60 -1.96 22.79
N ASP A 191 7.43 -1.37 23.64
CA ASP A 191 7.91 0.00 23.48
C ASP A 191 8.70 0.16 22.17
N TRP A 192 9.62 -0.77 21.88
CA TRP A 192 10.37 -0.78 20.63
C TRP A 192 9.49 -0.97 19.40
N LEU A 193 8.54 -1.90 19.45
CA LEU A 193 7.66 -2.19 18.31
C LEU A 193 6.77 -0.99 17.97
N LEU A 194 6.20 -0.34 18.99
CA LEU A 194 5.27 0.76 18.83
C LEU A 194 5.97 2.12 18.63
N SER A 195 7.28 2.24 18.95
CA SER A 195 8.04 3.45 18.66
C SER A 195 8.14 3.65 17.16
N ASP A 196 7.96 4.89 16.69
CA ASP A 196 8.14 5.29 15.29
C ASP A 196 7.31 4.48 14.27
N MET A 197 6.16 3.93 14.69
CA MET A 197 5.26 3.22 13.79
C MET A 197 4.62 4.23 12.82
N PRO A 198 4.80 4.06 11.49
CA PRO A 198 4.19 4.97 10.54
C PRO A 198 2.67 4.89 10.59
N GLU A 199 2.00 6.00 10.33
CA GLU A 199 0.53 6.04 10.26
C GLU A 199 0.00 4.98 9.27
N PRO A 200 -1.02 4.18 9.66
CA PRO A 200 -1.59 3.19 8.77
C PRO A 200 -2.38 3.85 7.63
N PRO A 201 -2.30 3.31 6.39
CA PRO A 201 -3.08 3.85 5.28
C PRO A 201 -4.58 3.90 5.61
N ARG A 202 -5.24 5.02 5.29
CA ARG A 202 -6.67 5.27 5.62
C ARG A 202 -7.60 4.16 5.12
N HIS A 203 -7.33 3.59 3.96
CA HIS A 203 -8.13 2.53 3.37
C HIS A 203 -8.03 1.17 4.08
N TYR A 204 -7.03 0.96 4.95
CA TYR A 204 -6.83 -0.32 5.63
C TYR A 204 -8.02 -0.70 6.53
N ALA A 205 -8.57 0.24 7.29
CA ALA A 205 -9.74 -0.02 8.12
C ALA A 205 -10.94 -0.48 7.29
N ARG A 206 -11.18 0.14 6.13
CA ARG A 206 -12.24 -0.25 5.19
C ARG A 206 -12.00 -1.65 4.61
N LEU A 207 -10.80 -1.91 4.12
CA LEU A 207 -10.48 -3.21 3.50
C LEU A 207 -10.62 -4.35 4.51
N LYS A 208 -10.21 -4.12 5.75
CA LYS A 208 -10.41 -5.10 6.81
C LYS A 208 -11.89 -5.41 7.04
N GLN A 209 -12.76 -4.40 7.07
CA GLN A 209 -14.21 -4.60 7.16
C GLN A 209 -14.76 -5.36 5.94
N VAL A 210 -14.32 -5.01 4.73
CA VAL A 210 -14.73 -5.70 3.48
C VAL A 210 -14.32 -7.17 3.52
N ASN A 211 -13.11 -7.49 3.95
CA ASN A 211 -12.62 -8.87 4.02
C ASN A 211 -13.30 -9.67 5.14
N ALA A 212 -13.57 -9.07 6.29
CA ALA A 212 -14.31 -9.68 7.38
C ALA A 212 -15.78 -9.98 6.99
N ALA A 213 -16.44 -9.03 6.35
CA ALA A 213 -17.82 -9.22 5.85
C ALA A 213 -17.91 -10.24 4.69
N GLY A 214 -16.78 -10.54 4.08
CA GLY A 214 -16.68 -11.30 2.86
C GLY A 214 -16.84 -10.43 1.62
N ALA A 215 -15.73 -10.21 0.93
CA ALA A 215 -15.64 -9.32 -0.23
C ALA A 215 -16.78 -9.55 -1.24
N PRO A 216 -17.37 -8.49 -1.82
CA PRO A 216 -18.39 -8.61 -2.84
C PRO A 216 -17.89 -9.40 -4.04
N LEU A 217 -18.72 -10.36 -4.52
CA LEU A 217 -18.41 -11.11 -5.72
C LEU A 217 -18.49 -10.21 -6.95
N ARG A 218 -17.43 -10.16 -7.73
CA ARG A 218 -17.32 -9.37 -8.97
C ARG A 218 -17.11 -10.24 -10.21
N GLY A 219 -16.88 -11.53 -10.02
CA GLY A 219 -16.50 -12.44 -11.09
C GLY A 219 -15.07 -12.16 -11.54
N CYS A 220 -14.89 -11.73 -12.79
CA CYS A 220 -13.59 -11.30 -13.32
C CYS A 220 -13.46 -9.77 -13.33
N LEU A 221 -12.24 -9.28 -13.38
CA LEU A 221 -11.95 -7.88 -13.61
C LEU A 221 -12.55 -7.45 -14.96
N GLN A 222 -13.45 -6.48 -14.93
CA GLN A 222 -13.98 -5.87 -16.13
C GLN A 222 -12.99 -4.83 -16.67
N ALA A 223 -12.69 -4.89 -17.97
CA ALA A 223 -11.91 -3.83 -18.60
C ALA A 223 -12.69 -2.51 -18.53
N PRO A 224 -12.07 -1.41 -18.09
CA PRO A 224 -12.74 -0.12 -18.04
C PRO A 224 -13.13 0.34 -19.44
N GLN A 225 -14.23 1.07 -19.53
CA GLN A 225 -14.77 1.53 -20.82
C GLN A 225 -13.83 2.56 -21.46
N SER A 226 -13.54 2.38 -22.74
CA SER A 226 -12.87 3.41 -23.54
C SER A 226 -13.88 4.50 -23.89
N LEU A 227 -13.68 5.71 -23.39
CA LEU A 227 -14.60 6.84 -23.57
C LEU A 227 -14.14 7.75 -24.72
N SER A 228 -15.07 8.18 -25.58
CA SER A 228 -14.81 9.28 -26.49
C SER A 228 -14.53 10.56 -25.71
N LEU A 229 -14.01 11.58 -26.37
CA LEU A 229 -13.71 12.87 -25.74
C LEU A 229 -14.95 13.49 -25.09
N GLU A 230 -16.08 13.49 -25.81
CA GLU A 230 -17.37 14.05 -25.35
C GLU A 230 -17.91 13.22 -24.16
N ALA A 231 -17.84 11.89 -24.23
CA ALA A 231 -18.29 11.03 -23.15
C ALA A 231 -17.42 11.21 -21.89
N PHE A 232 -16.11 11.39 -22.05
CA PHE A 232 -15.18 11.64 -20.95
C PHE A 232 -15.46 13.00 -20.28
N GLN A 233 -15.67 14.08 -21.08
CA GLN A 233 -16.04 15.40 -20.56
C GLN A 233 -17.37 15.35 -19.80
N SER A 234 -18.39 14.69 -20.37
CA SER A 234 -19.68 14.53 -19.69
C SER A 234 -19.58 13.73 -18.39
N ALA A 235 -18.71 12.74 -18.34
CA ALA A 235 -18.45 11.97 -17.11
C ALA A 235 -17.71 12.79 -16.06
N MET A 236 -16.79 13.68 -16.46
CA MET A 236 -16.09 14.59 -15.52
C MET A 236 -17.05 15.58 -14.83
N GLU A 237 -18.15 15.94 -15.46
CA GLU A 237 -19.16 16.86 -14.91
C GLU A 237 -20.09 16.18 -13.89
N GLN A 238 -20.04 14.85 -13.77
CA GLN A 238 -20.88 14.16 -12.79
C GLN A 238 -20.35 14.40 -11.38
N PRO A 239 -21.24 14.53 -10.39
CA PRO A 239 -20.85 14.65 -9.00
C PRO A 239 -20.02 13.41 -8.57
N ASP A 240 -19.14 13.61 -7.62
CA ASP A 240 -18.30 12.57 -7.04
C ASP A 240 -17.38 11.84 -8.04
N THR A 241 -17.06 12.51 -9.16
CA THR A 241 -16.12 12.01 -10.16
C THR A 241 -14.74 12.61 -9.95
N VAL A 242 -13.71 11.75 -10.03
CA VAL A 242 -12.31 12.13 -9.96
C VAL A 242 -11.56 11.65 -11.19
N VAL A 243 -10.74 12.53 -11.76
CA VAL A 243 -9.79 12.17 -12.82
C VAL A 243 -8.43 11.85 -12.20
N ILE A 244 -7.96 10.63 -12.38
CA ILE A 244 -6.62 10.20 -11.99
C ILE A 244 -5.76 10.14 -13.24
N ASP A 245 -4.72 10.97 -13.29
CA ASP A 245 -3.69 10.93 -14.32
C ASP A 245 -2.53 10.06 -13.83
N THR A 246 -2.37 8.90 -14.45
CA THR A 246 -1.37 7.90 -14.04
C THR A 246 -0.02 8.08 -14.73
N ARG A 247 0.12 9.09 -15.60
CA ARG A 247 1.38 9.39 -16.28
C ARG A 247 2.46 9.86 -15.32
N SER A 248 3.69 9.88 -15.80
CA SER A 248 4.82 10.37 -15.01
C SER A 248 4.60 11.85 -14.59
N MET A 249 5.21 12.27 -13.47
CA MET A 249 5.15 13.64 -12.97
C MET A 249 5.59 14.67 -14.00
N LEU A 250 6.58 14.34 -14.85
CA LEU A 250 7.05 15.25 -15.90
C LEU A 250 6.03 15.38 -17.03
N ALA A 251 5.41 14.28 -17.45
CA ALA A 251 4.35 14.30 -18.46
C ALA A 251 3.11 15.06 -17.96
N PHE A 252 2.74 14.84 -16.70
CA PHE A 252 1.65 15.57 -16.06
C PHE A 252 1.95 17.08 -15.93
N GLY A 253 3.14 17.43 -15.43
CA GLY A 253 3.58 18.82 -15.30
C GLY A 253 3.63 19.58 -16.62
N GLY A 254 4.00 18.91 -17.71
CA GLY A 254 4.02 19.47 -19.06
C GLY A 254 2.64 19.82 -19.62
N GLY A 255 1.58 19.18 -19.13
CA GLY A 255 0.18 19.46 -19.50
C GLY A 255 -0.76 18.33 -19.10
N HIS A 256 -1.82 18.70 -18.39
CA HIS A 256 -2.84 17.77 -17.90
C HIS A 256 -4.25 18.37 -17.95
N ILE A 257 -5.25 17.54 -17.78
CA ILE A 257 -6.66 17.93 -17.71
C ILE A 257 -6.89 18.75 -16.42
N PRO A 258 -7.55 19.92 -16.48
CA PRO A 258 -7.84 20.72 -15.31
C PRO A 258 -8.55 19.92 -14.21
N GLY A 259 -8.04 20.01 -12.98
CA GLY A 259 -8.58 19.32 -11.80
C GLY A 259 -8.21 17.86 -11.67
N ALA A 260 -7.43 17.28 -12.60
CA ALA A 260 -6.91 15.93 -12.48
C ALA A 260 -5.88 15.81 -11.34
N ILE A 261 -5.85 14.66 -10.67
CA ILE A 261 -4.87 14.33 -9.65
C ILE A 261 -3.81 13.41 -10.26
N ASN A 262 -2.54 13.76 -10.11
CA ASN A 262 -1.45 12.91 -10.59
C ASN A 262 -1.09 11.86 -9.55
N ILE A 263 -1.41 10.60 -9.83
CA ILE A 263 -0.91 9.46 -9.07
C ILE A 263 -0.25 8.53 -10.10
N GLY A 264 1.06 8.69 -10.29
CA GLY A 264 1.81 7.96 -11.32
C GLY A 264 1.72 6.44 -11.14
N LEU A 265 1.54 5.69 -12.22
CA LEU A 265 1.47 4.24 -12.19
C LEU A 265 2.81 3.63 -11.75
N GLY A 266 2.74 2.59 -10.92
CA GLY A 266 3.88 1.87 -10.38
C GLY A 266 3.54 1.22 -9.03
N PRO A 267 4.52 0.62 -8.34
CA PRO A 267 4.26 -0.14 -7.10
C PRO A 267 3.57 0.65 -5.98
N ALA A 268 3.79 1.96 -5.90
CA ALA A 268 3.17 2.83 -4.90
C ALA A 268 1.76 3.33 -5.27
N PHE A 269 1.33 3.12 -6.52
CA PHE A 269 0.05 3.62 -7.02
C PHE A 269 -1.15 3.20 -6.16
N PRO A 270 -1.36 1.90 -5.83
CA PRO A 270 -2.52 1.48 -5.05
C PRO A 270 -2.53 2.11 -3.65
N SER A 271 -1.38 2.20 -2.99
CA SER A 271 -1.28 2.83 -1.67
C SER A 271 -1.68 4.31 -1.71
N TRP A 272 -1.20 5.07 -2.71
CA TRP A 272 -1.52 6.50 -2.80
C TRP A 272 -2.93 6.77 -3.30
N VAL A 273 -3.50 5.90 -4.12
CA VAL A 273 -4.95 5.94 -4.40
C VAL A 273 -5.73 5.73 -3.10
N GLY A 274 -5.37 4.71 -2.31
CA GLY A 274 -6.02 4.43 -1.04
C GLY A 274 -5.90 5.55 0.00
N TRP A 275 -4.84 6.36 -0.04
CA TRP A 275 -4.69 7.55 0.80
C TRP A 275 -5.50 8.76 0.32
N MET A 276 -5.55 8.99 -0.99
CA MET A 276 -5.95 10.29 -1.57
C MET A 276 -7.35 10.30 -2.18
N ILE A 277 -7.89 9.14 -2.53
CA ILE A 277 -9.16 9.02 -3.26
C ILE A 277 -10.21 8.37 -2.36
N ASP A 278 -11.42 8.93 -2.35
CA ASP A 278 -12.55 8.30 -1.69
C ASP A 278 -13.00 7.07 -2.51
N PRO A 279 -13.15 5.88 -1.90
CA PRO A 279 -13.52 4.66 -2.61
C PRO A 279 -14.92 4.69 -3.24
N GLU A 280 -15.79 5.60 -2.83
CA GLU A 280 -17.13 5.77 -3.39
C GLU A 280 -17.13 6.64 -4.65
N GLN A 281 -16.03 7.37 -4.91
CA GLN A 281 -15.91 8.21 -6.10
C GLN A 281 -15.87 7.39 -7.39
N SER A 282 -16.43 7.97 -8.44
CA SER A 282 -16.32 7.46 -9.81
C SER A 282 -14.98 7.87 -10.40
N ILE A 283 -14.17 6.90 -10.83
CA ILE A 283 -12.80 7.12 -11.31
C ILE A 283 -12.77 7.16 -12.83
N LEU A 284 -12.20 8.24 -13.37
CA LEU A 284 -11.80 8.36 -14.76
C LEU A 284 -10.28 8.33 -14.88
N LEU A 285 -9.75 7.52 -15.80
CA LEU A 285 -8.32 7.34 -15.97
C LEU A 285 -7.78 8.11 -17.17
N VAL A 286 -6.64 8.77 -16.98
CA VAL A 286 -5.76 9.27 -18.04
C VAL A 286 -4.44 8.54 -17.92
N THR A 287 -4.06 7.77 -18.95
CA THR A 287 -2.87 6.92 -18.96
C THR A 287 -1.95 7.26 -20.12
N ALA A 288 -0.72 6.78 -20.10
CA ALA A 288 0.21 6.93 -21.20
C ALA A 288 -0.12 6.00 -22.38
N GLY A 289 -0.77 4.86 -22.12
CA GLY A 289 -1.15 3.89 -23.15
C GLY A 289 -2.13 2.83 -22.67
N GLN A 290 -2.47 1.88 -23.53
CA GLN A 290 -3.49 0.85 -23.27
C GLN A 290 -3.04 -0.17 -22.19
N THR A 291 -1.76 -0.48 -22.13
CA THR A 291 -1.21 -1.42 -21.15
C THR A 291 -1.36 -0.85 -19.73
N GLU A 292 -1.13 0.44 -19.58
CA GLU A 292 -1.26 1.15 -18.30
C GLU A 292 -2.70 1.24 -17.83
N VAL A 293 -3.68 1.26 -18.75
CA VAL A 293 -5.12 1.19 -18.38
C VAL A 293 -5.40 -0.12 -17.65
N GLN A 294 -4.94 -1.23 -18.20
CA GLN A 294 -5.16 -2.54 -17.60
C GLN A 294 -4.45 -2.64 -16.23
N GLU A 295 -3.18 -2.24 -16.16
CA GLU A 295 -2.40 -2.29 -14.93
C GLU A 295 -3.02 -1.42 -13.82
N ALA A 296 -3.42 -0.17 -14.14
CA ALA A 296 -4.11 0.70 -13.20
C ALA A 296 -5.42 0.09 -12.70
N SER A 297 -6.20 -0.51 -13.60
CA SER A 297 -7.48 -1.16 -13.26
C SER A 297 -7.29 -2.37 -12.36
N GLU A 298 -6.26 -3.18 -12.59
CA GLU A 298 -5.91 -4.31 -11.72
C GLU A 298 -5.55 -3.84 -10.31
N HIS A 299 -4.74 -2.78 -10.20
CA HIS A 299 -4.39 -2.19 -8.90
C HIS A 299 -5.62 -1.66 -8.16
N LEU A 300 -6.49 -0.91 -8.85
CA LEU A 300 -7.74 -0.39 -8.28
C LEU A 300 -8.66 -1.53 -7.81
N PHE A 301 -8.82 -2.56 -8.64
CA PHE A 301 -9.64 -3.72 -8.31
C PHE A 301 -9.14 -4.46 -7.05
N ARG A 302 -7.82 -4.62 -6.92
CA ARG A 302 -7.19 -5.27 -5.76
C ARG A 302 -7.46 -4.54 -4.45
N ILE A 303 -7.53 -3.21 -4.47
CA ILE A 303 -7.82 -2.41 -3.28
C ILE A 303 -9.30 -2.01 -3.15
N GLY A 304 -10.17 -2.63 -3.95
CA GLY A 304 -11.63 -2.48 -3.86
C GLY A 304 -12.17 -1.14 -4.34
N TYR A 305 -11.50 -0.51 -5.30
CA TYR A 305 -12.00 0.65 -6.04
C TYR A 305 -12.71 0.15 -7.30
N ASP A 306 -13.96 -0.24 -7.13
CA ASP A 306 -14.74 -0.95 -8.18
C ASP A 306 -15.44 0.01 -9.16
N ASN A 307 -15.53 1.30 -8.84
CA ASN A 307 -16.23 2.30 -9.66
C ASN A 307 -15.27 3.00 -10.63
N VAL A 308 -14.67 2.24 -11.56
CA VAL A 308 -13.85 2.80 -12.64
C VAL A 308 -14.76 3.01 -13.84
N ALA A 309 -15.25 4.25 -14.02
CA ALA A 309 -16.22 4.61 -15.06
C ALA A 309 -15.64 4.51 -16.49
N GLY A 310 -14.32 4.70 -16.63
CA GLY A 310 -13.65 4.54 -17.91
C GLY A 310 -12.31 5.26 -17.99
N TYR A 311 -11.77 5.29 -19.20
CA TYR A 311 -10.55 6.01 -19.50
C TYR A 311 -10.66 6.82 -20.79
N LEU A 312 -9.87 7.90 -20.88
CA LEU A 312 -9.86 8.75 -22.07
C LEU A 312 -9.24 8.00 -23.25
N HIS A 313 -10.02 7.76 -24.29
CA HIS A 313 -9.52 7.16 -25.53
C HIS A 313 -8.33 7.96 -26.12
N SER A 314 -7.24 7.28 -26.43
CA SER A 314 -5.98 7.89 -26.90
C SER A 314 -5.34 8.89 -25.91
N GLY A 315 -5.79 8.92 -24.67
CA GLY A 315 -5.20 9.72 -23.59
C GLY A 315 -5.09 11.21 -23.93
N MET A 316 -4.01 11.84 -23.44
CA MET A 316 -3.80 13.29 -23.61
C MET A 316 -3.64 13.74 -25.06
N THR A 317 -3.23 12.86 -25.96
CA THR A 317 -3.12 13.20 -27.40
C THR A 317 -4.47 13.63 -27.96
N ASN A 318 -5.53 12.92 -27.62
CA ASN A 318 -6.90 13.27 -28.06
C ASN A 318 -7.35 14.61 -27.48
N TRP A 319 -7.12 14.83 -26.16
CA TRP A 319 -7.45 16.07 -25.47
C TRP A 319 -6.75 17.29 -26.07
N GLN A 320 -5.45 17.19 -26.33
CA GLN A 320 -4.62 18.25 -26.88
C GLN A 320 -4.98 18.57 -28.34
N THR A 321 -5.22 17.53 -29.17
CA THR A 321 -5.58 17.70 -30.57
C THR A 321 -6.93 18.40 -30.74
N ALA A 322 -7.84 18.19 -29.76
CA ALA A 322 -9.12 18.89 -29.73
C ALA A 322 -9.02 20.36 -29.26
N GLY A 323 -7.83 20.83 -28.88
CA GLY A 323 -7.61 22.21 -28.41
C GLY A 323 -8.26 22.52 -27.05
N LEU A 324 -8.50 21.49 -26.23
CA LEU A 324 -9.13 21.67 -24.92
C LEU A 324 -8.19 22.31 -23.90
N PRO A 325 -8.71 22.94 -22.84
CA PRO A 325 -7.91 23.59 -21.81
C PRO A 325 -6.93 22.63 -21.14
N LEU A 326 -5.72 23.15 -20.87
CA LEU A 326 -4.67 22.44 -20.15
C LEU A 326 -4.23 23.25 -18.93
N GLN A 327 -4.00 22.55 -17.83
CA GLN A 327 -3.20 23.06 -16.72
C GLN A 327 -1.77 22.51 -16.80
N ARG A 328 -0.84 23.20 -16.14
CA ARG A 328 0.57 22.82 -16.05
C ARG A 328 1.05 22.99 -14.63
N ILE A 329 2.04 22.19 -14.25
CA ILE A 329 2.80 22.37 -13.01
C ILE A 329 4.26 22.56 -13.40
N ALA A 330 4.84 23.69 -13.02
CA ALA A 330 6.24 23.96 -13.28
C ALA A 330 7.13 22.90 -12.61
N GLN A 331 8.23 22.57 -13.27
CA GLN A 331 9.22 21.62 -12.75
C GLN A 331 10.52 22.40 -12.49
N MET A 332 10.97 22.45 -11.24
CA MET A 332 12.16 23.18 -10.85
C MET A 332 13.22 22.21 -10.33
N PRO A 333 14.43 22.16 -10.91
CA PRO A 333 15.52 21.34 -10.38
C PRO A 333 16.02 21.87 -9.04
N VAL A 334 16.62 20.97 -8.24
CA VAL A 334 17.06 21.33 -6.86
C VAL A 334 18.10 22.46 -6.81
N GLY A 335 18.98 22.58 -7.81
CA GLY A 335 19.95 23.69 -7.86
C GLY A 335 19.30 25.05 -8.11
N GLU A 336 18.20 25.09 -8.89
CA GLU A 336 17.41 26.32 -9.04
C GLU A 336 16.64 26.64 -7.76
N LEU A 337 16.10 25.62 -7.07
CA LEU A 337 15.42 25.83 -5.79
C LEU A 337 16.37 26.40 -4.72
N GLU A 338 17.66 26.02 -4.73
CA GLU A 338 18.67 26.58 -3.81
C GLU A 338 18.80 28.09 -3.96
N ASP A 339 18.77 28.60 -5.19
CA ASP A 339 18.88 30.04 -5.46
C ASP A 339 17.68 30.84 -4.93
N HIS A 340 16.56 30.17 -4.61
CA HIS A 340 15.30 30.75 -4.15
C HIS A 340 15.02 30.55 -2.64
N LEU A 341 15.95 29.98 -1.86
CA LEU A 341 15.72 29.68 -0.43
C LEU A 341 15.34 30.91 0.43
N ASP A 342 15.85 32.06 0.08
CA ASP A 342 15.66 33.31 0.83
C ASP A 342 14.49 34.18 0.29
N GLU A 343 13.68 33.65 -0.65
CA GLU A 343 12.57 34.39 -1.24
C GLU A 343 11.28 34.30 -0.41
N ASP A 344 10.79 35.40 0.09
CA ASP A 344 9.53 35.49 0.86
C ASP A 344 8.27 35.08 0.05
N GLU A 345 8.34 35.18 -1.27
CA GLU A 345 7.21 34.85 -2.17
C GLU A 345 7.08 33.36 -2.52
N LEU A 346 8.08 32.53 -2.15
CA LEU A 346 8.08 31.09 -2.37
C LEU A 346 7.96 30.34 -1.05
N THR A 347 6.94 29.50 -0.94
CA THR A 347 6.81 28.52 0.16
C THR A 347 7.38 27.18 -0.29
N ILE A 348 8.40 26.68 0.38
CA ILE A 348 8.94 25.34 0.17
C ILE A 348 8.17 24.37 1.06
N LEU A 349 7.51 23.37 0.47
CA LEU A 349 6.64 22.44 1.17
C LEU A 349 7.20 21.01 1.14
N ASP A 350 7.59 20.51 2.30
CA ASP A 350 7.94 19.10 2.50
C ASP A 350 6.67 18.26 2.75
N VAL A 351 6.43 17.28 1.89
CA VAL A 351 5.27 16.40 2.01
C VAL A 351 5.66 14.97 2.42
N ARG A 352 6.86 14.79 2.95
CA ARG A 352 7.34 13.52 3.50
C ARG A 352 6.70 13.23 4.85
N SER A 353 6.90 12.00 5.37
CA SER A 353 6.48 11.66 6.72
C SER A 353 7.22 12.49 7.78
N ASP A 354 6.64 12.59 8.98
CA ASP A 354 7.24 13.29 10.12
C ASP A 354 8.65 12.78 10.40
N GLN A 355 8.86 11.46 10.37
CA GLN A 355 10.17 10.86 10.60
C GLN A 355 11.18 11.22 9.51
N GLU A 356 10.76 11.26 8.22
CA GLU A 356 11.65 11.69 7.13
C GLU A 356 12.05 13.17 7.30
N TYR A 357 11.10 14.02 7.72
CA TYR A 357 11.33 15.45 7.98
C TYR A 357 12.26 15.67 9.17
N LEU A 358 12.03 14.99 10.29
CA LEU A 358 12.88 15.05 11.49
C LEU A 358 14.33 14.61 11.22
N ASN A 359 14.54 13.70 10.28
CA ASN A 359 15.88 13.24 9.87
C ASN A 359 16.62 14.24 8.95
N GLY A 360 16.04 15.40 8.70
CA GLY A 360 16.62 16.50 7.94
C GLY A 360 15.71 16.99 6.81
N ALA A 361 15.71 18.29 6.58
CA ALA A 361 14.87 18.98 5.60
C ALA A 361 15.66 20.02 4.79
N ILE A 362 15.05 20.51 3.71
CA ILE A 362 15.53 21.70 3.00
C ILE A 362 15.34 22.89 3.94
N PRO A 363 16.34 23.78 4.08
CA PRO A 363 16.24 24.94 4.98
C PRO A 363 15.00 25.78 4.71
N GLY A 364 14.28 26.15 5.78
CA GLY A 364 13.07 26.97 5.70
C GLY A 364 11.84 26.24 5.18
N ALA A 365 11.87 24.93 4.98
CA ALA A 365 10.72 24.18 4.49
C ALA A 365 9.59 24.08 5.54
N HIS A 366 8.37 24.37 5.09
CA HIS A 366 7.17 24.05 5.83
C HIS A 366 6.90 22.55 5.71
N HIS A 367 6.37 21.93 6.76
CA HIS A 367 6.06 20.50 6.74
C HIS A 367 4.55 20.25 6.84
N ILE A 368 4.04 19.50 5.87
CA ILE A 368 2.69 18.89 5.93
C ILE A 368 2.80 17.51 5.30
N TYR A 369 2.66 16.46 6.10
CA TYR A 369 2.64 15.09 5.56
C TYR A 369 1.52 14.93 4.52
N LEU A 370 1.82 14.39 3.35
CA LEU A 370 0.90 14.34 2.20
C LEU A 370 -0.51 13.85 2.53
N PRO A 371 -0.74 12.81 3.34
CA PRO A 371 -2.08 12.37 3.75
C PRO A 371 -2.94 13.44 4.44
N HIS A 372 -2.31 14.43 5.06
CA HIS A 372 -2.98 15.51 5.79
C HIS A 372 -3.03 16.82 5.00
N LEU A 373 -2.49 16.85 3.77
CA LEU A 373 -2.34 18.08 3.00
C LEU A 373 -3.67 18.80 2.79
N VAL A 374 -4.70 18.08 2.33
CA VAL A 374 -6.01 18.68 2.03
C VAL A 374 -6.65 19.30 3.27
N ASP A 375 -6.50 18.65 4.43
CA ASP A 375 -7.07 19.10 5.69
C ASP A 375 -6.33 20.30 6.30
N GLN A 376 -5.02 20.43 6.04
CA GLN A 376 -4.16 21.40 6.70
C GLN A 376 -3.73 22.59 5.81
N MET A 377 -3.76 22.45 4.48
CA MET A 377 -3.20 23.44 3.56
C MET A 377 -3.81 24.84 3.73
N SER A 378 -5.14 24.94 3.93
CA SER A 378 -5.82 26.22 4.09
C SER A 378 -5.45 26.98 5.36
N ALA A 379 -5.00 26.26 6.39
CA ALA A 379 -4.58 26.85 7.66
C ALA A 379 -3.08 27.15 7.71
N LYS A 380 -2.26 26.39 6.97
CA LYS A 380 -0.79 26.44 7.06
C LYS A 380 -0.12 27.12 5.86
N LEU A 381 -0.80 27.26 4.73
CA LEU A 381 -0.21 27.81 3.51
C LEU A 381 -0.93 29.09 3.06
N ASP A 382 -0.15 30.05 2.57
CA ASP A 382 -0.67 31.29 1.98
C ASP A 382 -0.98 31.06 0.49
N HIS A 383 -2.25 31.17 0.12
CA HIS A 383 -2.72 30.99 -1.26
C HIS A 383 -2.17 32.03 -2.25
N THR A 384 -1.63 33.16 -1.75
CA THR A 384 -1.08 34.22 -2.61
C THR A 384 0.35 33.95 -3.03
N LYS A 385 1.05 33.06 -2.30
CA LYS A 385 2.45 32.69 -2.57
C LYS A 385 2.56 31.50 -3.53
N ALA A 386 3.67 31.43 -4.23
CA ALA A 386 4.04 30.21 -4.96
C ALA A 386 4.39 29.08 -3.97
N VAL A 387 4.05 27.84 -4.31
CA VAL A 387 4.36 26.67 -3.47
C VAL A 387 5.21 25.67 -4.25
N ALA A 388 6.44 25.47 -3.82
CA ALA A 388 7.34 24.44 -4.33
C ALA A 388 7.23 23.18 -3.46
N THR A 389 6.72 22.09 -4.02
CA THR A 389 6.51 20.82 -3.31
C THR A 389 7.69 19.88 -3.51
N TYR A 390 8.19 19.26 -2.45
CA TYR A 390 9.17 18.20 -2.54
C TYR A 390 8.85 17.00 -1.63
N CYS A 391 9.43 15.84 -1.96
CA CYS A 391 9.34 14.62 -1.15
C CYS A 391 10.67 13.85 -1.20
N GLY A 392 10.66 12.51 -1.19
CA GLY A 392 11.86 11.68 -1.39
C GLY A 392 12.45 11.78 -2.80
N SER A 393 11.59 11.67 -3.85
CA SER A 393 12.02 11.55 -5.26
C SER A 393 11.19 12.38 -6.26
N GLY A 394 10.16 13.10 -5.81
CA GLY A 394 9.24 13.87 -6.66
C GLY A 394 7.85 13.25 -6.85
N TYR A 395 7.67 11.96 -6.57
CA TYR A 395 6.40 11.26 -6.76
C TYR A 395 5.28 11.81 -5.87
N ARG A 396 5.45 11.81 -4.55
CA ARG A 396 4.50 12.39 -3.57
C ARG A 396 4.33 13.89 -3.78
N ALA A 397 5.40 14.58 -4.15
CA ALA A 397 5.38 16.01 -4.47
C ALA A 397 4.47 16.32 -5.66
N SER A 398 4.45 15.49 -6.70
CA SER A 398 3.54 15.65 -7.84
C SER A 398 2.07 15.44 -7.45
N ILE A 399 1.79 14.49 -6.56
CA ILE A 399 0.44 14.32 -5.98
C ILE A 399 0.04 15.60 -5.23
N ALA A 400 0.91 16.07 -4.33
CA ALA A 400 0.68 17.30 -3.57
C ALA A 400 0.44 18.51 -4.47
N ALA A 401 1.28 18.69 -5.48
CA ALA A 401 1.16 19.79 -6.44
C ALA A 401 -0.18 19.77 -7.19
N SER A 402 -0.65 18.59 -7.62
CA SER A 402 -1.95 18.44 -8.27
C SER A 402 -3.12 18.76 -7.33
N LEU A 403 -3.02 18.37 -6.05
CA LEU A 403 -4.02 18.69 -5.04
C LEU A 403 -4.05 20.19 -4.73
N LEU A 404 -2.91 20.83 -4.52
CA LEU A 404 -2.83 22.28 -4.31
C LEU A 404 -3.44 23.04 -5.46
N GLN A 405 -3.12 22.71 -6.71
CA GLN A 405 -3.69 23.35 -7.88
C GLN A 405 -5.20 23.13 -7.97
N LYS A 406 -5.69 21.92 -7.70
CA LYS A 406 -7.13 21.60 -7.65
C LYS A 406 -7.86 22.45 -6.60
N HIS A 407 -7.18 22.79 -5.50
CA HIS A 407 -7.72 23.62 -4.41
C HIS A 407 -7.43 25.12 -4.56
N GLY A 408 -7.03 25.57 -5.75
CA GLY A 408 -6.98 26.99 -6.09
C GLY A 408 -5.66 27.70 -5.86
N PHE A 409 -4.58 27.00 -5.53
CA PHE A 409 -3.23 27.59 -5.51
C PHE A 409 -2.81 27.90 -6.96
N ALA A 410 -2.57 29.17 -7.24
CA ALA A 410 -2.33 29.65 -8.60
C ALA A 410 -0.96 29.25 -9.16
N THR A 411 0.07 29.24 -8.32
CA THR A 411 1.45 28.91 -8.70
C THR A 411 1.95 27.75 -7.87
N VAL A 412 2.05 26.58 -8.51
CA VAL A 412 2.54 25.36 -7.88
C VAL A 412 3.69 24.81 -8.70
N ILE A 413 4.74 24.40 -8.01
CA ILE A 413 5.99 23.90 -8.58
C ILE A 413 6.26 22.52 -7.98
N ASN A 414 6.58 21.54 -8.81
CA ASN A 414 7.08 20.24 -8.37
C ASN A 414 8.61 20.21 -8.47
N ILE A 415 9.27 19.62 -7.49
CA ILE A 415 10.73 19.47 -7.47
C ILE A 415 11.09 18.01 -7.85
N PRO A 416 11.44 17.72 -9.13
CA PRO A 416 11.86 16.40 -9.54
C PRO A 416 13.15 15.97 -8.86
N GLY A 417 13.28 14.69 -8.50
CA GLY A 417 14.40 14.17 -7.73
C GLY A 417 14.36 14.58 -6.24
N SER A 418 13.73 15.70 -5.89
CA SER A 418 13.41 16.11 -4.51
C SER A 418 14.56 15.92 -3.52
N TRP A 419 14.30 15.36 -2.33
CA TRP A 419 15.29 15.13 -1.28
C TRP A 419 16.48 14.29 -1.71
N SER A 420 16.26 13.28 -2.56
CA SER A 420 17.36 12.45 -3.07
C SER A 420 18.32 13.26 -3.94
N ALA A 421 17.79 14.10 -4.84
CA ALA A 421 18.61 14.98 -5.67
C ALA A 421 19.28 16.07 -4.84
N TRP A 422 18.56 16.65 -3.85
CA TRP A 422 19.10 17.66 -2.92
C TRP A 422 20.36 17.14 -2.20
N LYS A 423 20.27 15.94 -1.62
CA LYS A 423 21.43 15.31 -0.96
C LYS A 423 22.55 14.94 -1.93
N SER A 424 22.21 14.49 -3.13
CA SER A 424 23.21 14.10 -4.14
C SER A 424 23.99 15.31 -4.68
N ALA A 425 23.38 16.50 -4.63
CA ALA A 425 24.02 17.77 -4.98
C ALA A 425 24.78 18.41 -3.80
N ASP A 426 24.84 17.74 -2.65
CA ASP A 426 25.51 18.20 -1.42
C ASP A 426 25.02 19.59 -0.95
N LEU A 427 23.71 19.87 -1.14
CA LEU A 427 23.06 21.13 -0.78
C LEU A 427 22.76 21.22 0.72
N PRO A 428 22.54 22.42 1.28
CA PRO A 428 22.36 22.64 2.71
C PRO A 428 21.19 21.84 3.31
N VAL A 429 21.41 21.27 4.49
CA VAL A 429 20.40 20.49 5.21
C VAL A 429 20.18 21.10 6.59
N GLU A 430 18.92 21.40 6.88
CA GLU A 430 18.49 21.80 8.22
C GLU A 430 18.07 20.55 9.02
N LYS A 431 18.59 20.44 10.25
CA LYS A 431 18.06 19.47 11.22
C LYS A 431 16.79 20.07 11.80
N SER A 432 15.66 19.44 11.53
CA SER A 432 14.37 19.96 11.90
C SER A 432 14.19 20.18 13.39
N PRO A 433 13.58 21.31 13.79
CA PRO A 433 12.92 21.42 15.08
C PRO A 433 11.75 20.43 15.14
N ALA A 434 11.29 20.10 16.35
CA ALA A 434 10.17 19.20 16.55
C ALA A 434 8.95 19.62 15.70
N VAL A 435 8.25 18.63 15.14
CA VAL A 435 7.00 18.84 14.41
C VAL A 435 6.01 19.53 15.35
N SER A 436 5.57 20.74 15.02
CA SER A 436 4.66 21.57 15.81
C SER A 436 3.20 21.35 15.36
#